data_e9146501ea11661496ec8984907d4d51
#
_entry.id   e9146501ea11661496ec8984907d4d51
#
_cell.length_a   1.000
_cell.length_b   1.000
_cell.length_c   1.000
_cell.angle_alpha   90.00
_cell.angle_beta   90.00
_cell.angle_gamma   90.00
#
_symmetry.space_group_name_H-M   'P 1'
#
loop_
_entity.id
_entity.type
_entity.pdbx_description
1 polymer ?
#
loop_
_entity_poly.entity_id
_entity_poly.type
_entity_poly.pdbx_seq_one_letter_code
_entity_poly.pdbx_strand_id
1 'polypeptide(L)'
;MNQSGTIEQANDYYPYGLAFNYNNLDKNRYLYNGKEIQNQSLATTFFGVYDYGARYYDPVIGRWNSPDPIAADAPEWTPYRAFFNNPLRFIDPDGLFEIKTGIIEKGDNLIAIAKQINEKFKINLTIDQIANANNIKDANKIKTGDLIKLPGADVELKFDLKSLKVSDVNYSIDMPDLEWKGTSGREGYQESKFQDVQNKGPLPEGQYKVDPAHTQSISDISSRDRFKGNFGGGTWPGLEKSWGEKRTWLTPVNGTNTFGRSGFTIHGGSVPGSAGCIDLTSRNNSFHSWLKSYGQPVILKVKY
;
A
#
# COMPACT_ATOMS: atom_id res chain seq x y z
N MET A 1 -2.93 33.64 -0.76
CA MET A 1 -3.83 34.79 -1.05
C MET A 1 -3.58 35.84 0.04
N ASN A 2 -3.61 37.10 -0.32
CA ASN A 2 -3.55 38.19 0.64
C ASN A 2 -4.91 38.40 1.32
N GLN A 3 -5.00 39.36 2.28
CA GLN A 3 -6.25 39.66 3.01
C GLN A 3 -7.41 40.14 2.10
N SER A 4 -7.13 40.57 0.89
CA SER A 4 -8.13 40.97 -0.13
C SER A 4 -8.54 39.83 -1.07
N GLY A 5 -8.07 38.62 -0.86
CA GLY A 5 -8.38 37.44 -1.68
C GLY A 5 -7.60 37.36 -3.01
N THR A 6 -6.62 38.24 -3.21
CA THR A 6 -5.79 38.22 -4.42
C THR A 6 -4.78 37.07 -4.35
N ILE A 7 -4.65 36.32 -5.43
CA ILE A 7 -3.62 35.27 -5.55
C ILE A 7 -2.25 35.97 -5.74
N GLU A 8 -1.37 35.81 -4.77
CA GLU A 8 -0.03 36.38 -4.81
C GLU A 8 0.99 35.43 -5.45
N GLN A 9 0.75 34.13 -5.36
CA GLN A 9 1.58 33.10 -5.97
C GLN A 9 0.74 31.90 -6.39
N ALA A 10 0.97 31.37 -7.57
CA ALA A 10 0.43 30.12 -8.05
C ALA A 10 1.55 29.36 -8.77
N ASN A 11 1.63 28.06 -8.56
CA ASN A 11 2.64 27.20 -9.16
C ASN A 11 1.97 25.95 -9.72
N ASP A 12 2.32 25.60 -10.95
CA ASP A 12 1.96 24.34 -11.58
C ASP A 12 3.22 23.48 -11.73
N TYR A 13 3.07 22.16 -11.58
CA TYR A 13 4.20 21.26 -11.55
C TYR A 13 4.04 20.13 -12.55
N TYR A 14 5.14 19.77 -13.19
CA TYR A 14 5.27 18.45 -13.80
C TYR A 14 5.27 17.35 -12.73
N PRO A 15 4.98 16.10 -13.09
CA PRO A 15 4.86 15.00 -12.10
C PRO A 15 6.03 14.88 -11.13
N TYR A 16 7.24 15.16 -11.58
CA TYR A 16 8.45 15.17 -10.75
C TYR A 16 8.75 16.51 -10.06
N GLY A 17 7.78 17.43 -10.02
CA GLY A 17 7.89 18.65 -9.23
C GLY A 17 8.64 19.80 -9.89
N LEU A 18 9.04 19.65 -11.15
CA LEU A 18 9.54 20.80 -11.90
C LEU A 18 8.40 21.79 -12.12
N ALA A 19 8.56 23.00 -11.58
CA ALA A 19 7.57 24.05 -11.78
C ALA A 19 7.68 24.64 -13.19
N PHE A 20 6.55 24.85 -13.87
CA PHE A 20 6.52 25.43 -15.22
C PHE A 20 5.68 26.71 -15.33
N ASN A 21 4.91 27.04 -14.31
CA ASN A 21 4.14 28.26 -14.25
C ASN A 21 4.31 28.91 -12.88
N TYR A 22 5.40 29.64 -12.70
CA TYR A 22 5.70 30.28 -11.44
C TYR A 22 5.73 31.80 -11.57
N ASN A 23 4.84 32.42 -10.79
CA ASN A 23 4.86 33.86 -10.58
C ASN A 23 5.34 34.13 -9.15
N ASN A 24 6.37 34.95 -8.99
CA ASN A 24 6.87 35.44 -7.70
C ASN A 24 7.38 34.34 -6.73
N LEU A 25 8.40 33.60 -7.12
CA LEU A 25 9.10 32.63 -6.23
C LEU A 25 9.62 33.25 -4.93
N ASP A 26 9.74 34.56 -4.89
CA ASP A 26 10.24 35.29 -3.71
C ASP A 26 9.22 35.38 -2.55
N LYS A 27 7.95 35.10 -2.80
CA LYS A 27 6.89 35.17 -1.78
C LYS A 27 6.81 33.94 -0.90
N ASN A 28 6.92 32.76 -1.49
CA ASN A 28 6.94 31.50 -0.77
C ASN A 28 7.96 30.57 -1.42
N ARG A 29 8.96 30.15 -0.65
CA ARG A 29 10.00 29.24 -1.10
C ARG A 29 9.66 27.77 -0.87
N TYR A 30 8.57 27.48 -0.15
CA TYR A 30 8.09 26.13 0.08
C TYR A 30 7.10 25.75 -1.03
N LEU A 31 7.54 24.91 -1.96
CA LEU A 31 6.84 24.62 -3.20
C LEU A 31 6.42 23.13 -3.26
N TYR A 32 6.96 22.38 -4.19
CA TYR A 32 6.64 20.97 -4.41
C TYR A 32 6.83 20.15 -3.14
N ASN A 33 5.79 19.36 -2.77
CA ASN A 33 5.73 18.57 -1.53
C ASN A 33 5.96 19.38 -0.23
N GLY A 34 5.77 20.71 -0.27
CA GLY A 34 6.03 21.58 0.87
C GLY A 34 7.52 21.74 1.17
N LYS A 35 8.40 21.48 0.23
CA LYS A 35 9.86 21.60 0.40
C LYS A 35 10.39 22.93 -0.06
N GLU A 36 11.43 23.40 0.64
CA GLU A 36 12.08 24.66 0.30
C GLU A 36 12.90 24.51 -0.98
N ILE A 37 12.65 25.37 -1.96
CA ILE A 37 13.47 25.45 -3.16
C ILE A 37 14.74 26.23 -2.88
N GLN A 38 15.88 25.63 -3.18
CA GLN A 38 17.19 26.26 -3.12
C GLN A 38 17.50 26.92 -4.46
N ASN A 39 17.18 28.22 -4.54
CA ASN A 39 17.42 29.03 -5.72
C ASN A 39 18.81 29.62 -5.67
N GLN A 40 19.80 28.91 -6.15
CA GLN A 40 21.13 29.50 -6.38
C GLN A 40 21.32 29.73 -7.87
N SER A 41 21.47 31.00 -8.22
CA SER A 41 21.89 31.40 -9.56
C SER A 41 23.41 31.43 -9.60
N LEU A 42 24.03 30.46 -10.30
CA LEU A 42 25.42 30.55 -10.65
C LEU A 42 25.51 31.02 -12.12
N ALA A 43 25.90 32.26 -12.30
CA ALA A 43 25.97 32.95 -13.61
C ALA A 43 24.62 32.97 -14.35
N THR A 44 24.45 32.19 -15.42
CA THR A 44 23.23 32.16 -16.23
C THR A 44 22.40 30.89 -16.04
N THR A 45 22.81 30.01 -15.14
CA THR A 45 22.15 28.71 -14.95
C THR A 45 21.39 28.71 -13.63
N PHE A 46 20.10 28.41 -13.73
CA PHE A 46 19.21 28.30 -12.59
C PHE A 46 19.26 26.86 -12.05
N PHE A 47 19.70 26.69 -10.80
CA PHE A 47 19.67 25.42 -10.09
C PHE A 47 18.55 25.47 -9.05
N GLY A 48 17.38 25.00 -9.42
CA GLY A 48 16.25 24.86 -8.50
C GLY A 48 16.18 23.44 -7.96
N VAL A 49 16.83 23.17 -6.84
CA VAL A 49 16.72 21.88 -6.13
C VAL A 49 15.90 22.05 -4.88
N TYR A 50 15.20 21.01 -4.47
CA TYR A 50 14.40 21.02 -3.24
C TYR A 50 15.21 20.42 -2.08
N ASP A 51 15.18 21.10 -0.95
CA ASP A 51 15.78 20.61 0.29
C ASP A 51 14.78 19.71 1.02
N TYR A 52 15.08 18.41 1.07
CA TYR A 52 14.29 17.44 1.83
C TYR A 52 14.87 17.13 3.21
N GLY A 53 15.96 17.80 3.59
CA GLY A 53 16.67 17.63 4.86
C GLY A 53 17.82 16.64 4.73
N ALA A 54 17.57 15.39 4.46
CA ALA A 54 18.64 14.39 4.30
C ALA A 54 19.36 14.49 2.94
N ARG A 55 18.62 14.85 1.89
CA ARG A 55 19.15 14.96 0.51
C ARG A 55 18.54 16.15 -0.22
N TYR A 56 19.23 16.63 -1.23
CA TYR A 56 18.67 17.58 -2.20
C TYR A 56 18.06 16.83 -3.37
N TYR A 57 16.89 17.25 -3.77
CA TYR A 57 16.15 16.67 -4.88
C TYR A 57 16.17 17.60 -6.10
N ASP A 58 16.56 17.07 -7.23
CA ASP A 58 16.56 17.78 -8.51
C ASP A 58 15.31 17.41 -9.33
N PRO A 59 14.32 18.33 -9.45
CA PRO A 59 13.09 18.07 -10.18
C PRO A 59 13.26 18.02 -11.69
N VAL A 60 14.37 18.56 -12.24
CA VAL A 60 14.66 18.55 -13.68
C VAL A 60 14.98 17.14 -14.15
N ILE A 61 15.77 16.42 -13.38
CA ILE A 61 16.14 15.04 -13.69
C ILE A 61 15.32 13.99 -12.92
N GLY A 62 14.48 14.45 -11.98
CA GLY A 62 13.63 13.57 -11.17
C GLY A 62 14.41 12.67 -10.22
N ARG A 63 15.55 13.14 -9.67
CA ARG A 63 16.47 12.34 -8.87
C ARG A 63 17.05 13.10 -7.69
N TRP A 64 17.58 12.33 -6.74
CA TRP A 64 18.41 12.88 -5.67
C TRP A 64 19.79 13.26 -6.19
N ASN A 65 20.36 14.37 -5.66
CA ASN A 65 21.69 14.87 -6.05
C ASN A 65 22.85 14.09 -5.41
N SER A 66 22.55 13.38 -4.33
CA SER A 66 23.52 12.50 -3.65
C SER A 66 23.03 11.06 -3.70
N PRO A 67 23.98 10.09 -3.71
CA PRO A 67 23.61 8.70 -3.59
C PRO A 67 22.87 8.48 -2.26
N ASP A 68 21.92 7.57 -2.29
CA ASP A 68 21.29 7.10 -1.07
C ASP A 68 22.37 6.55 -0.14
N PRO A 69 22.48 7.05 1.11
CA PRO A 69 23.48 6.51 2.07
C PRO A 69 23.39 4.99 2.21
N ILE A 70 22.34 4.41 1.70
CA ILE A 70 21.88 3.03 1.90
C ILE A 70 21.71 2.26 0.59
N ALA A 71 22.20 2.81 -0.51
CA ALA A 71 22.13 2.18 -1.83
C ALA A 71 22.66 0.74 -1.87
N ALA A 72 23.56 0.37 -0.95
CA ALA A 72 24.14 -0.97 -0.91
C ALA A 72 23.13 -2.09 -0.59
N ASP A 73 21.98 -1.74 -0.01
CA ASP A 73 20.95 -2.72 0.41
C ASP A 73 19.82 -2.87 -0.58
N ALA A 74 19.79 -2.04 -1.61
CA ALA A 74 18.87 -2.15 -2.72
C ALA A 74 19.64 -2.15 -4.06
N PRO A 75 20.51 -3.14 -4.30
CA PRO A 75 21.41 -3.17 -5.44
C PRO A 75 20.72 -3.22 -6.79
N GLU A 76 19.46 -3.63 -6.81
CA GLU A 76 18.57 -3.61 -8.00
C GLU A 76 18.05 -2.22 -8.35
N TRP A 77 18.23 -1.23 -7.46
CA TRP A 77 17.78 0.14 -7.68
C TRP A 77 18.94 1.11 -7.80
N THR A 78 18.76 2.12 -8.63
CA THR A 78 19.75 3.22 -8.69
C THR A 78 19.80 3.97 -7.35
N PRO A 79 20.98 4.30 -6.83
CA PRO A 79 21.14 5.03 -5.57
C PRO A 79 20.59 6.46 -5.61
N TYR A 80 20.20 6.95 -6.77
CA TYR A 80 19.69 8.30 -6.98
C TYR A 80 18.18 8.33 -7.24
N ARG A 81 17.46 7.19 -7.10
CA ARG A 81 16.00 7.16 -7.33
C ARG A 81 15.27 8.06 -6.34
N ALA A 82 14.25 8.75 -6.83
CA ALA A 82 13.31 9.48 -6.01
C ALA A 82 11.90 8.89 -6.20
N PHE A 83 11.10 8.84 -5.13
CA PHE A 83 9.69 8.48 -5.14
C PHE A 83 9.39 7.15 -5.86
N PHE A 84 10.28 6.16 -5.77
CA PHE A 84 10.18 4.88 -6.51
C PHE A 84 9.89 5.04 -8.02
N ASN A 85 10.40 6.11 -8.63
CA ASN A 85 10.08 6.51 -10.02
C ASN A 85 8.57 6.71 -10.27
N ASN A 86 7.77 6.97 -9.24
CA ASN A 86 6.35 7.23 -9.33
C ASN A 86 5.92 8.38 -8.40
N PRO A 87 6.27 9.63 -8.72
CA PRO A 87 6.06 10.80 -7.86
C PRO A 87 4.59 11.21 -7.73
N LEU A 88 3.70 10.67 -8.57
CA LEU A 88 2.26 10.89 -8.43
C LEU A 88 1.66 10.03 -7.32
N ARG A 89 2.36 8.99 -6.92
CA ARG A 89 1.91 8.03 -5.91
C ARG A 89 2.68 8.12 -4.61
N PHE A 90 3.96 8.43 -4.68
CA PHE A 90 4.88 8.39 -3.54
C PHE A 90 5.42 9.78 -3.23
N ILE A 91 5.49 10.10 -1.95
CA ILE A 91 6.14 11.29 -1.41
C ILE A 91 7.17 10.80 -0.39
N ASP A 92 8.37 11.34 -0.48
CA ASP A 92 9.41 11.14 0.51
C ASP A 92 9.46 12.41 1.39
N PRO A 93 9.02 12.39 2.66
CA PRO A 93 8.89 13.59 3.46
C PRO A 93 10.20 14.23 3.89
N ASP A 94 11.26 13.49 4.02
CA ASP A 94 12.57 13.95 4.53
C ASP A 94 13.77 13.40 3.77
N GLY A 95 13.53 12.73 2.67
CA GLY A 95 14.58 12.13 1.84
C GLY A 95 15.10 10.80 2.39
N LEU A 96 14.36 10.11 3.24
CA LEU A 96 14.79 8.84 3.87
C LEU A 96 13.74 7.73 3.86
N PHE A 97 12.50 7.99 4.23
CA PHE A 97 11.47 6.95 4.43
C PHE A 97 10.16 7.25 3.68
N GLU A 98 9.61 6.25 3.04
CA GLU A 98 8.33 6.39 2.36
C GLU A 98 7.18 5.80 3.19
N ILE A 99 6.48 6.66 3.96
CA ILE A 99 5.37 6.27 4.85
C ILE A 99 4.25 5.50 4.14
N LYS A 100 4.11 5.66 2.85
CA LYS A 100 3.03 5.02 2.09
C LYS A 100 3.10 3.50 2.06
N THR A 101 4.29 2.93 2.17
CA THR A 101 4.47 1.48 2.22
C THR A 101 4.50 0.94 3.63
N GLY A 102 4.82 1.76 4.64
CA GLY A 102 5.09 1.32 6.00
C GLY A 102 6.32 0.40 6.10
N ILE A 103 7.08 0.26 5.01
CA ILE A 103 8.25 -0.60 4.94
C ILE A 103 9.47 0.20 5.37
N ILE A 104 10.23 -0.35 6.29
CA ILE A 104 11.51 0.21 6.72
C ILE A 104 12.50 0.17 5.57
N GLU A 105 13.03 1.32 5.22
CA GLU A 105 14.17 1.43 4.32
C GLU A 105 15.46 1.56 5.11
N LYS A 106 16.58 1.24 4.51
CA LYS A 106 17.86 1.35 5.20
C LYS A 106 18.25 2.82 5.36
N GLY A 107 18.67 3.18 6.57
CA GLY A 107 18.92 4.56 7.00
C GLY A 107 17.76 5.17 7.76
N ASP A 108 16.61 4.53 7.74
CA ASP A 108 15.51 4.89 8.62
C ASP A 108 15.94 4.74 10.07
N ASN A 109 15.45 5.66 10.87
CA ASN A 109 15.53 5.55 12.31
C ASN A 109 14.13 5.69 12.92
N LEU A 110 13.91 5.02 14.03
CA LEU A 110 12.60 5.02 14.69
C LEU A 110 12.13 6.42 15.12
N ILE A 111 13.04 7.36 15.34
CA ILE A 111 12.71 8.75 15.72
C ILE A 111 12.02 9.45 14.53
N ALA A 112 12.64 9.37 13.35
CA ALA A 112 12.09 9.96 12.14
C ALA A 112 10.76 9.30 11.76
N ILE A 113 10.68 7.97 11.81
CA ILE A 113 9.46 7.20 11.56
C ILE A 113 8.35 7.60 12.53
N ALA A 114 8.62 7.68 13.83
CA ALA A 114 7.65 8.10 14.85
C ALA A 114 7.12 9.51 14.59
N LYS A 115 8.02 10.45 14.29
CA LYS A 115 7.65 11.83 13.95
C LYS A 115 6.71 11.87 12.74
N GLN A 116 7.04 11.20 11.68
CA GLN A 116 6.25 11.17 10.44
C GLN A 116 4.87 10.53 10.65
N ILE A 117 4.82 9.39 11.36
CA ILE A 117 3.56 8.73 11.72
C ILE A 117 2.67 9.69 12.51
N ASN A 118 3.23 10.34 13.54
CA ASN A 118 2.50 11.27 14.39
C ASN A 118 1.97 12.48 13.62
N GLU A 119 2.78 13.04 12.73
CA GLU A 119 2.38 14.18 11.89
C GLU A 119 1.31 13.80 10.87
N LYS A 120 1.46 12.64 10.22
CA LYS A 120 0.54 12.17 9.19
C LYS A 120 -0.83 11.79 9.76
N PHE A 121 -0.84 11.05 10.87
CA PHE A 121 -2.06 10.50 11.45
C PHE A 121 -2.62 11.36 12.60
N LYS A 122 -1.94 12.47 12.97
CA LYS A 122 -2.32 13.34 14.08
C LYS A 122 -2.44 12.61 15.43
N ILE A 123 -1.55 11.69 15.69
CA ILE A 123 -1.45 10.87 16.90
C ILE A 123 -0.16 11.17 17.66
N ASN A 124 0.00 10.65 18.87
CA ASN A 124 1.16 10.87 19.72
C ASN A 124 1.76 9.52 20.17
N LEU A 125 2.36 8.80 19.23
CA LEU A 125 3.08 7.58 19.56
C LEU A 125 4.50 7.89 19.99
N THR A 126 4.95 7.23 21.06
CA THR A 126 6.34 7.25 21.47
C THR A 126 7.16 6.24 20.69
N ILE A 127 8.47 6.47 20.63
CA ILE A 127 9.42 5.53 20.00
C ILE A 127 9.31 4.15 20.66
N ASP A 128 9.20 4.10 21.99
CA ASP A 128 9.09 2.84 22.74
C ASP A 128 7.79 2.08 22.40
N GLN A 129 6.70 2.78 22.21
CA GLN A 129 5.45 2.15 21.77
C GLN A 129 5.59 1.51 20.40
N ILE A 130 6.21 2.21 19.44
CA ILE A 130 6.45 1.67 18.09
C ILE A 130 7.45 0.51 18.16
N ALA A 131 8.54 0.65 18.93
CA ALA A 131 9.53 -0.39 19.11
C ALA A 131 8.92 -1.67 19.70
N ASN A 132 8.12 -1.54 20.74
CA ASN A 132 7.46 -2.68 21.39
C ASN A 132 6.46 -3.39 20.47
N ALA A 133 5.65 -2.62 19.72
CA ALA A 133 4.69 -3.19 18.77
C ALA A 133 5.38 -3.99 17.64
N ASN A 134 6.64 -3.69 17.37
CA ASN A 134 7.43 -4.32 16.32
C ASN A 134 8.51 -5.28 16.84
N ASN A 135 8.53 -5.56 18.13
CA ASN A 135 9.56 -6.38 18.80
C ASN A 135 10.99 -5.87 18.57
N ILE A 136 11.15 -4.56 18.40
CA ILE A 136 12.44 -3.91 18.21
C ILE A 136 13.08 -3.69 19.58
N LYS A 137 14.14 -4.42 19.87
CA LYS A 137 14.88 -4.32 21.15
C LYS A 137 15.85 -3.13 21.20
N ASP A 138 16.31 -2.69 20.05
CA ASP A 138 17.26 -1.58 19.89
C ASP A 138 16.75 -0.69 18.74
N ALA A 139 16.34 0.53 19.10
CA ALA A 139 15.78 1.48 18.16
C ALA A 139 16.72 1.84 17.00
N ASN A 140 18.02 1.59 17.15
CA ASN A 140 19.03 1.81 16.12
C ASN A 140 19.25 0.59 15.22
N LYS A 141 18.55 -0.52 15.47
CA LYS A 141 18.69 -1.78 14.72
C LYS A 141 17.38 -2.23 14.08
N ILE A 142 16.74 -1.32 13.37
CA ILE A 142 15.58 -1.66 12.55
C ILE A 142 16.04 -2.38 11.28
N LYS A 143 15.22 -3.31 10.79
CA LYS A 143 15.57 -4.09 9.60
C LYS A 143 14.90 -3.52 8.36
N THR A 144 15.69 -3.25 7.36
CA THR A 144 15.21 -2.89 6.03
C THR A 144 14.29 -3.97 5.47
N GLY A 145 13.18 -3.55 4.89
CA GLY A 145 12.16 -4.44 4.33
C GLY A 145 11.10 -4.90 5.34
N ASP A 146 11.29 -4.66 6.64
CA ASP A 146 10.24 -4.96 7.62
C ASP A 146 9.13 -3.88 7.57
N LEU A 147 7.88 -4.31 7.76
CA LEU A 147 6.75 -3.42 7.89
C LEU A 147 6.67 -2.88 9.33
N ILE A 148 6.61 -1.56 9.49
CA ILE A 148 6.33 -0.93 10.79
C ILE A 148 4.84 -1.07 11.11
N LYS A 149 4.55 -1.78 12.20
CA LYS A 149 3.21 -1.88 12.77
C LYS A 149 2.99 -0.74 13.76
N LEU A 150 1.86 -0.07 13.65
CA LEU A 150 1.48 0.93 14.65
C LEU A 150 1.12 0.22 15.98
N PRO A 151 1.52 0.77 17.14
CA PRO A 151 1.17 0.22 18.44
C PRO A 151 -0.34 0.16 18.63
N GLY A 152 -0.85 -1.00 19.02
CA GLY A 152 -2.29 -1.22 19.18
C GLY A 152 -3.08 -1.24 17.88
N ALA A 153 -2.39 -1.25 16.74
CA ALA A 153 -3.02 -1.46 15.45
C ALA A 153 -3.46 -2.91 15.30
N ASP A 154 -4.66 -3.21 15.76
CA ASP A 154 -5.40 -4.31 15.19
C ASP A 154 -5.84 -3.87 13.80
N VAL A 155 -5.08 -4.27 12.82
CA VAL A 155 -5.41 -4.00 11.43
C VAL A 155 -6.60 -4.88 11.06
N GLU A 156 -7.61 -4.28 10.46
CA GLU A 156 -8.71 -5.01 9.85
C GLU A 156 -8.74 -4.78 8.34
N LEU A 157 -9.25 -5.76 7.63
CA LEU A 157 -9.58 -5.62 6.22
C LEU A 157 -11.06 -5.26 6.09
N LYS A 158 -11.39 -4.36 5.18
CA LYS A 158 -12.76 -4.00 4.81
C LYS A 158 -12.98 -4.28 3.33
N PHE A 159 -14.12 -4.88 3.00
CA PHE A 159 -14.51 -5.12 1.62
C PHE A 159 -15.94 -4.66 1.35
N ASP A 160 -16.13 -3.87 0.28
CA ASP A 160 -17.37 -3.19 -0.09
C ASP A 160 -17.89 -3.53 -1.51
N LEU A 161 -17.57 -4.69 -2.05
CA LEU A 161 -17.79 -5.14 -3.45
C LEU A 161 -16.92 -4.46 -4.51
N LYS A 162 -16.24 -3.38 -4.19
CA LYS A 162 -15.41 -2.62 -5.14
C LYS A 162 -13.94 -2.64 -4.80
N SER A 163 -13.65 -2.68 -3.50
CA SER A 163 -12.28 -2.63 -3.01
C SER A 163 -12.10 -3.38 -1.70
N LEU A 164 -10.90 -3.90 -1.54
CA LEU A 164 -10.38 -4.45 -0.30
C LEU A 164 -9.41 -3.42 0.27
N LYS A 165 -9.68 -2.95 1.49
CA LYS A 165 -8.89 -1.90 2.16
C LYS A 165 -8.35 -2.41 3.48
N VAL A 166 -7.18 -1.88 3.86
CA VAL A 166 -6.66 -2.02 5.22
C VAL A 166 -7.10 -0.82 6.04
N SER A 167 -7.65 -1.06 7.20
CA SER A 167 -8.01 -0.04 8.18
C SER A 167 -7.36 -0.34 9.51
N ASP A 168 -6.92 0.70 10.19
CA ASP A 168 -6.52 0.62 11.59
C ASP A 168 -7.75 0.72 12.49
N VAL A 169 -7.96 -0.29 13.33
CA VAL A 169 -9.15 -0.39 14.18
C VAL A 169 -9.14 0.64 15.30
N ASN A 170 -7.97 0.94 15.85
CA ASN A 170 -7.83 1.79 17.02
C ASN A 170 -7.92 3.27 16.67
N TYR A 171 -7.43 3.63 15.48
CA TYR A 171 -7.39 5.02 15.02
C TYR A 171 -8.47 5.33 14.00
N SER A 172 -9.25 4.33 13.56
CA SER A 172 -10.30 4.45 12.52
C SER A 172 -9.78 5.08 11.22
N ILE A 173 -8.51 4.85 10.91
CA ILE A 173 -7.85 5.41 9.73
C ILE A 173 -7.79 4.33 8.65
N ASP A 174 -8.43 4.59 7.52
CA ASP A 174 -8.21 3.81 6.31
C ASP A 174 -6.80 4.13 5.79
N MET A 175 -6.05 3.10 5.46
CA MET A 175 -4.72 3.23 4.85
C MET A 175 -4.90 3.33 3.33
N PRO A 176 -4.94 4.52 2.74
CA PRO A 176 -5.35 4.71 1.35
C PRO A 176 -4.43 4.02 0.33
N ASP A 177 -3.19 3.75 0.73
CA ASP A 177 -2.21 3.07 -0.12
C ASP A 177 -2.28 1.54 -0.03
N LEU A 178 -3.06 1.02 0.93
CA LEU A 178 -3.36 -0.41 1.09
C LEU A 178 -4.81 -0.69 0.67
N GLU A 179 -5.12 -0.28 -0.53
CA GLU A 179 -6.40 -0.53 -1.19
C GLU A 179 -6.18 -1.31 -2.49
N TRP A 180 -6.92 -2.38 -2.65
CA TRP A 180 -6.95 -3.19 -3.86
C TRP A 180 -8.37 -3.20 -4.44
N LYS A 181 -8.49 -2.78 -5.69
CA LYS A 181 -9.75 -2.96 -6.41
C LYS A 181 -10.03 -4.46 -6.54
N GLY A 182 -11.27 -4.85 -6.25
CA GLY A 182 -11.66 -6.24 -6.29
C GLY A 182 -13.17 -6.37 -6.49
N THR A 183 -13.59 -7.54 -6.90
CA THR A 183 -15.00 -7.87 -7.10
C THR A 183 -15.36 -9.15 -6.37
N SER A 184 -16.64 -9.37 -6.12
CA SER A 184 -17.16 -10.62 -5.59
C SER A 184 -18.50 -10.92 -6.23
N GLY A 185 -18.79 -12.18 -6.48
CA GLY A 185 -19.95 -12.62 -7.27
C GLY A 185 -19.66 -12.69 -8.77
N ARG A 186 -20.34 -13.61 -9.44
CA ARG A 186 -20.29 -13.71 -10.91
C ARG A 186 -21.00 -12.52 -11.54
N GLU A 187 -20.71 -12.26 -12.80
CA GLU A 187 -21.39 -11.22 -13.57
C GLU A 187 -22.92 -11.34 -13.45
N GLY A 188 -23.61 -10.24 -13.16
CA GLY A 188 -25.03 -10.19 -12.87
C GLY A 188 -25.46 -10.64 -11.47
N TYR A 189 -24.50 -11.10 -10.61
CA TYR A 189 -24.76 -11.53 -9.24
C TYR A 189 -23.83 -10.83 -8.23
N GLN A 190 -23.39 -9.63 -8.53
CA GLN A 190 -22.41 -8.88 -7.73
C GLN A 190 -23.04 -7.90 -6.72
N GLU A 191 -24.35 -8.00 -6.50
CA GLU A 191 -25.07 -7.17 -5.52
C GLU A 191 -25.32 -7.95 -4.21
N SER A 192 -25.43 -7.23 -3.11
CA SER A 192 -25.69 -7.80 -1.78
C SER A 192 -26.92 -8.71 -1.71
N LYS A 193 -27.96 -8.41 -2.47
CA LYS A 193 -29.19 -9.22 -2.51
C LYS A 193 -28.99 -10.65 -3.01
N PHE A 194 -27.84 -10.96 -3.60
CA PHE A 194 -27.53 -12.28 -4.13
C PHE A 194 -26.59 -13.10 -3.23
N GLN A 195 -26.36 -12.68 -1.99
CA GLN A 195 -25.43 -13.34 -1.06
C GLN A 195 -25.77 -14.81 -0.78
N ASP A 196 -27.04 -15.18 -0.85
CA ASP A 196 -27.54 -16.54 -0.62
C ASP A 196 -27.47 -17.44 -1.87
N VAL A 197 -27.22 -16.85 -3.04
CA VAL A 197 -27.23 -17.59 -4.31
C VAL A 197 -25.97 -18.46 -4.43
N GLN A 198 -26.18 -19.78 -4.34
CA GLN A 198 -25.12 -20.78 -4.45
C GLN A 198 -24.39 -20.67 -5.79
N ASN A 199 -23.06 -20.80 -5.76
CA ASN A 199 -22.17 -20.82 -6.92
C ASN A 199 -22.23 -19.57 -7.85
N LYS A 200 -22.86 -18.48 -7.42
CA LYS A 200 -23.01 -17.24 -8.19
C LYS A 200 -22.79 -15.98 -7.37
N GLY A 201 -23.45 -15.90 -6.21
CA GLY A 201 -23.50 -14.70 -5.40
C GLY A 201 -22.15 -14.27 -4.81
N PRO A 202 -22.07 -13.04 -4.31
CA PRO A 202 -20.85 -12.50 -3.71
C PRO A 202 -20.51 -13.19 -2.39
N LEU A 203 -19.38 -12.84 -1.80
CA LEU A 203 -19.01 -13.24 -0.44
C LEU A 203 -20.08 -12.71 0.53
N PRO A 204 -20.67 -13.53 1.39
CA PRO A 204 -21.68 -13.05 2.34
C PRO A 204 -21.14 -11.98 3.28
N GLU A 205 -21.98 -11.02 3.65
CA GLU A 205 -21.64 -10.03 4.68
C GLU A 205 -21.33 -10.71 6.00
N GLY A 206 -20.37 -10.15 6.76
CA GLY A 206 -19.93 -10.67 8.03
C GLY A 206 -18.43 -10.51 8.26
N GLN A 207 -17.92 -11.34 9.14
CA GLN A 207 -16.51 -11.30 9.51
C GLN A 207 -15.81 -12.61 9.15
N TYR A 208 -14.62 -12.48 8.63
CA TYR A 208 -13.80 -13.62 8.22
C TYR A 208 -12.38 -13.46 8.75
N LYS A 209 -11.80 -14.56 9.21
CA LYS A 209 -10.36 -14.61 9.51
C LYS A 209 -9.59 -14.83 8.21
N VAL A 210 -8.63 -13.97 7.94
CA VAL A 210 -7.65 -14.07 6.86
C VAL A 210 -6.31 -14.41 7.49
N ASP A 211 -5.85 -15.64 7.30
CA ASP A 211 -4.63 -16.14 7.93
C ASP A 211 -3.54 -16.33 6.86
N PRO A 212 -2.39 -15.66 6.96
CA PRO A 212 -1.28 -15.87 6.02
C PRO A 212 -0.86 -17.32 5.87
N ALA A 213 -0.99 -18.12 6.94
CA ALA A 213 -0.68 -19.56 6.93
C ALA A 213 -1.61 -20.37 6.01
N HIS A 214 -2.79 -19.86 5.70
CA HIS A 214 -3.74 -20.48 4.78
C HIS A 214 -3.60 -19.98 3.34
N THR A 215 -2.49 -19.33 3.02
CA THR A 215 -2.16 -18.92 1.65
C THR A 215 -1.55 -20.10 0.90
N GLN A 216 -2.08 -20.35 -0.27
CA GLN A 216 -1.59 -21.34 -1.22
C GLN A 216 -1.02 -20.66 -2.45
N SER A 217 0.04 -21.22 -3.03
CA SER A 217 0.62 -20.78 -4.29
C SER A 217 0.44 -21.84 -5.35
N ILE A 218 0.25 -21.41 -6.59
CA ILE A 218 0.22 -22.35 -7.72
C ILE A 218 1.56 -23.04 -7.94
N SER A 219 2.66 -22.48 -7.44
CA SER A 219 3.98 -23.14 -7.45
C SER A 219 4.01 -24.43 -6.62
N ASP A 220 3.11 -24.52 -5.62
CA ASP A 220 3.11 -25.60 -4.64
C ASP A 220 2.25 -26.79 -5.07
N ILE A 221 1.48 -26.65 -6.16
CA ILE A 221 0.63 -27.72 -6.67
C ILE A 221 1.43 -28.75 -7.46
N SER A 222 1.01 -30.02 -7.38
CA SER A 222 1.65 -31.09 -8.13
C SER A 222 1.46 -30.93 -9.65
N SER A 223 2.39 -31.49 -10.43
CA SER A 223 2.25 -31.55 -11.92
C SER A 223 0.95 -32.18 -12.34
N ARG A 224 0.48 -33.19 -11.60
CA ARG A 224 -0.80 -33.87 -11.86
C ARG A 224 -1.99 -32.93 -11.65
N ASP A 225 -1.97 -32.12 -10.58
CA ASP A 225 -3.04 -31.13 -10.32
C ASP A 225 -2.98 -29.97 -11.30
N ARG A 226 -1.79 -29.56 -11.72
CA ARG A 226 -1.61 -28.55 -12.78
C ARG A 226 -2.19 -29.07 -14.11
N PHE A 227 -1.92 -30.33 -14.46
CA PHE A 227 -2.53 -30.92 -15.65
C PHE A 227 -4.06 -30.94 -15.58
N LYS A 228 -4.63 -31.42 -14.45
CA LYS A 228 -6.09 -31.40 -14.23
C LYS A 228 -6.68 -29.99 -14.28
N GLY A 229 -5.95 -29.01 -13.75
CA GLY A 229 -6.36 -27.60 -13.73
C GLY A 229 -6.64 -27.02 -15.12
N ASN A 230 -5.89 -27.43 -16.14
CA ASN A 230 -6.12 -27.05 -17.55
C ASN A 230 -7.51 -27.45 -18.06
N PHE A 231 -8.10 -28.48 -17.47
CA PHE A 231 -9.43 -29.01 -17.84
C PHE A 231 -10.50 -28.64 -16.78
N GLY A 232 -10.22 -27.66 -15.91
CA GLY A 232 -11.17 -27.23 -14.89
C GLY A 232 -11.31 -28.15 -13.67
N GLY A 233 -10.37 -29.09 -13.49
CA GLY A 233 -10.35 -30.02 -12.36
C GLY A 233 -9.18 -29.80 -11.41
N GLY A 234 -8.96 -30.73 -10.49
CA GLY A 234 -7.88 -30.68 -9.51
C GLY A 234 -8.08 -29.63 -8.42
N THR A 235 -7.00 -29.32 -7.71
CA THR A 235 -6.99 -28.36 -6.60
C THR A 235 -6.96 -26.91 -7.06
N TRP A 236 -6.64 -26.65 -8.35
CA TRP A 236 -6.56 -25.30 -8.94
C TRP A 236 -7.27 -25.25 -10.31
N PRO A 237 -8.62 -25.33 -10.32
CA PRO A 237 -9.37 -25.39 -11.56
C PRO A 237 -9.23 -24.11 -12.40
N GLY A 238 -8.78 -24.24 -13.66
CA GLY A 238 -8.54 -23.09 -14.53
C GLY A 238 -7.25 -22.34 -14.27
N LEU A 239 -6.39 -22.85 -13.38
CA LEU A 239 -5.04 -22.37 -13.07
C LEU A 239 -4.99 -20.88 -12.78
N GLU A 240 -3.89 -20.21 -13.20
CA GLU A 240 -3.64 -18.78 -13.01
C GLU A 240 -4.73 -17.90 -13.63
N LYS A 241 -5.39 -18.37 -14.67
CA LYS A 241 -6.47 -17.63 -15.34
C LYS A 241 -7.65 -17.38 -14.41
N SER A 242 -7.99 -18.38 -13.58
CA SER A 242 -9.15 -18.31 -12.67
C SER A 242 -8.80 -17.87 -11.25
N TRP A 243 -7.57 -18.12 -10.78
CA TRP A 243 -7.20 -17.94 -9.38
C TRP A 243 -5.96 -17.05 -9.19
N GLY A 244 -5.28 -16.67 -10.25
CA GLY A 244 -3.97 -16.04 -10.16
C GLY A 244 -2.91 -16.97 -9.59
N GLU A 245 -1.80 -16.41 -9.15
CA GLU A 245 -0.66 -17.17 -8.64
C GLU A 245 -0.84 -17.61 -7.18
N LYS A 246 -1.65 -16.89 -6.41
CA LYS A 246 -1.86 -17.09 -4.97
C LYS A 246 -3.32 -16.96 -4.61
N ARG A 247 -3.72 -17.69 -3.58
CA ARG A 247 -5.02 -17.54 -2.93
C ARG A 247 -4.92 -17.77 -1.43
N THR A 248 -5.70 -17.03 -0.65
CA THR A 248 -5.81 -17.21 0.80
C THR A 248 -7.24 -17.61 1.16
N TRP A 249 -7.39 -18.71 1.90
CA TRP A 249 -8.69 -19.19 2.36
C TRP A 249 -9.22 -18.30 3.49
N LEU A 250 -10.53 -18.04 3.42
CA LEU A 250 -11.26 -17.27 4.42
C LEU A 250 -12.00 -18.22 5.37
N THR A 251 -11.84 -18.01 6.66
CA THR A 251 -12.58 -18.75 7.68
C THR A 251 -13.64 -17.84 8.28
N PRO A 252 -14.96 -18.15 8.13
CA PRO A 252 -16.00 -17.36 8.75
C PRO A 252 -15.82 -17.31 10.27
N VAL A 253 -15.97 -16.12 10.86
CA VAL A 253 -16.01 -15.95 12.33
C VAL A 253 -17.41 -16.28 12.83
N ASN A 254 -17.50 -16.76 14.08
CA ASN A 254 -18.78 -17.12 14.70
C ASN A 254 -19.79 -15.98 14.59
N GLY A 255 -21.01 -16.33 14.16
CA GLY A 255 -22.10 -15.37 13.91
C GLY A 255 -22.19 -14.87 12.46
N THR A 256 -21.22 -15.17 11.59
CA THR A 256 -21.31 -14.86 10.16
C THR A 256 -22.28 -15.83 9.48
N ASN A 257 -23.35 -15.28 8.89
CA ASN A 257 -24.27 -16.08 8.10
C ASN A 257 -23.74 -16.31 6.69
N THR A 258 -23.28 -17.51 6.41
CA THR A 258 -22.77 -17.89 5.09
C THR A 258 -23.84 -18.48 4.16
N PHE A 259 -25.09 -18.57 4.58
CA PHE A 259 -26.21 -19.19 3.84
C PHE A 259 -25.90 -20.64 3.41
N GLY A 260 -25.17 -21.38 4.27
CA GLY A 260 -24.73 -22.74 3.97
C GLY A 260 -23.61 -22.82 2.90
N ARG A 261 -23.04 -21.70 2.49
CA ARG A 261 -21.96 -21.60 1.51
C ARG A 261 -20.59 -21.73 2.20
N SER A 262 -19.58 -22.20 1.48
CA SER A 262 -18.23 -22.39 1.98
C SER A 262 -17.20 -22.26 0.85
N GLY A 263 -15.93 -22.40 1.17
CA GLY A 263 -14.86 -22.38 0.18
C GLY A 263 -14.50 -20.98 -0.32
N PHE A 264 -14.63 -19.98 0.53
CA PHE A 264 -14.32 -18.59 0.22
C PHE A 264 -12.82 -18.31 0.23
N THR A 265 -12.36 -17.50 -0.70
CA THR A 265 -10.94 -17.10 -0.80
C THR A 265 -10.79 -15.64 -1.21
N ILE A 266 -9.60 -15.09 -0.95
CA ILE A 266 -9.09 -13.92 -1.67
C ILE A 266 -8.10 -14.45 -2.70
N HIS A 267 -8.30 -14.10 -3.96
CA HIS A 267 -7.48 -14.58 -5.08
C HIS A 267 -7.39 -13.56 -6.21
N GLY A 268 -6.70 -13.89 -7.27
CA GLY A 268 -6.67 -13.14 -8.51
C GLY A 268 -7.19 -13.96 -9.69
N GLY A 269 -6.84 -13.53 -10.86
CA GLY A 269 -7.21 -14.15 -12.12
C GLY A 269 -7.22 -13.11 -13.22
N SER A 270 -7.45 -13.54 -14.44
CA SER A 270 -7.58 -12.63 -15.60
C SER A 270 -9.03 -12.32 -15.95
N VAL A 271 -9.99 -13.05 -15.37
CA VAL A 271 -11.43 -12.86 -15.59
C VAL A 271 -12.07 -12.41 -14.28
N PRO A 272 -12.54 -11.16 -14.19
CA PRO A 272 -13.14 -10.65 -12.97
C PRO A 272 -14.41 -11.42 -12.57
N GLY A 273 -14.58 -11.61 -11.27
CA GLY A 273 -15.81 -12.12 -10.68
C GLY A 273 -15.75 -13.63 -10.37
N SER A 274 -15.87 -13.95 -9.11
CA SER A 274 -15.84 -15.31 -8.58
C SER A 274 -16.93 -15.52 -7.56
N ALA A 275 -17.59 -16.68 -7.63
CA ALA A 275 -18.70 -17.00 -6.73
C ALA A 275 -18.22 -17.12 -5.28
N GLY A 276 -18.56 -16.16 -4.44
CA GLY A 276 -18.26 -16.16 -3.02
C GLY A 276 -16.82 -15.80 -2.65
N CYS A 277 -15.96 -15.49 -3.61
CA CYS A 277 -14.59 -15.10 -3.35
C CYS A 277 -14.37 -13.61 -3.61
N ILE A 278 -13.31 -13.04 -3.07
CA ILE A 278 -12.82 -11.71 -3.44
C ILE A 278 -11.77 -11.90 -4.54
N ASP A 279 -12.07 -11.41 -5.72
CA ASP A 279 -11.19 -11.45 -6.87
C ASP A 279 -10.50 -10.10 -7.05
N LEU A 280 -9.19 -10.07 -6.81
CA LEU A 280 -8.34 -8.88 -6.92
C LEU A 280 -7.69 -8.73 -8.30
N THR A 281 -7.98 -9.64 -9.22
CA THR A 281 -7.42 -9.68 -10.57
C THR A 281 -5.89 -9.54 -10.57
N SER A 282 -5.34 -8.58 -11.32
CA SER A 282 -3.89 -8.33 -11.43
C SER A 282 -3.25 -7.81 -10.13
N ARG A 283 -4.02 -7.37 -9.14
CA ARG A 283 -3.52 -6.85 -7.87
C ARG A 283 -3.31 -7.89 -6.78
N ASN A 284 -3.62 -9.13 -7.10
CA ASN A 284 -3.51 -10.26 -6.19
C ASN A 284 -2.12 -10.42 -5.55
N ASN A 285 -1.06 -10.28 -6.34
CA ASN A 285 0.30 -10.47 -5.84
C ASN A 285 0.71 -9.39 -4.84
N SER A 286 0.29 -8.13 -5.03
CA SER A 286 0.59 -7.04 -4.09
C SER A 286 -0.14 -7.23 -2.76
N PHE A 287 -1.40 -7.69 -2.78
CA PHE A 287 -2.13 -8.06 -1.57
C PHE A 287 -1.43 -9.19 -0.81
N HIS A 288 -1.07 -10.26 -1.48
CA HIS A 288 -0.42 -11.40 -0.82
C HIS A 288 0.99 -11.09 -0.32
N SER A 289 1.70 -10.17 -0.98
CA SER A 289 2.97 -9.64 -0.46
C SER A 289 2.76 -8.86 0.82
N TRP A 290 1.77 -7.98 0.86
CA TRP A 290 1.38 -7.27 2.08
C TRP A 290 0.97 -8.25 3.19
N LEU A 291 0.07 -9.21 2.92
CA LEU A 291 -0.41 -10.17 3.90
C LEU A 291 0.74 -11.01 4.49
N LYS A 292 1.69 -11.43 3.65
CA LYS A 292 2.90 -12.14 4.07
C LYS A 292 3.79 -11.28 4.97
N SER A 293 4.00 -10.00 4.62
CA SER A 293 4.80 -9.06 5.42
C SER A 293 4.11 -8.73 6.74
N TYR A 294 2.78 -8.60 6.75
CA TYR A 294 2.01 -8.43 7.99
C TYR A 294 2.18 -9.64 8.92
N GLY A 295 2.22 -10.86 8.39
CA GLY A 295 2.65 -12.08 9.07
C GLY A 295 1.74 -12.59 10.18
N GLN A 296 0.56 -11.99 10.39
CA GLN A 296 -0.41 -12.37 11.41
C GLN A 296 -1.82 -12.49 10.81
N PRO A 297 -2.69 -13.30 11.42
CA PRO A 297 -4.11 -13.32 11.03
C PRO A 297 -4.75 -11.94 11.19
N VAL A 298 -5.62 -11.59 10.26
CA VAL A 298 -6.36 -10.32 10.24
C VAL A 298 -7.84 -10.60 10.05
N ILE A 299 -8.70 -9.76 10.65
CA ILE A 299 -10.15 -9.85 10.46
C ILE A 299 -10.54 -9.05 9.21
N LEU A 300 -11.25 -9.69 8.32
CA LEU A 300 -11.91 -9.08 7.18
C LEU A 300 -13.37 -8.82 7.54
N LYS A 301 -13.79 -7.57 7.47
CA LYS A 301 -15.18 -7.14 7.56
C LYS A 301 -15.76 -6.95 6.17
N VAL A 302 -16.80 -7.69 5.84
CA VAL A 302 -17.54 -7.58 4.59
C VAL A 302 -18.85 -6.86 4.87
N LYS A 303 -19.04 -5.71 4.24
CA LYS A 303 -20.25 -4.90 4.36
C LYS A 303 -20.53 -4.17 3.04
N TYR A 304 -21.74 -4.30 2.53
CA TYR A 304 -22.19 -3.78 1.24
C TYR A 304 -23.09 -2.57 1.36
#